data_acb8844cd2ffe7f15d9cb0a8bf2377fe
#
_entry.id   acb8844cd2ffe7f15d9cb0a8bf2377fe
#
_cell.length_a   1.000
_cell.length_b   1.000
_cell.length_c   1.000
_cell.angle_alpha   90.00
_cell.angle_beta   90.00
_cell.angle_gamma   90.00
#
_symmetry.space_group_name_H-M   'P 1'
#
loop_
_entity.id
_entity.type
_entity.pdbx_description
1 polymer ?
#
loop_
_entity_poly.entity_id
_entity_poly.type
_entity_poly.pdbx_seq_one_letter_code
_entity_poly.pdbx_strand_id
1 'polypeptide(L)'
;FNLDFRQIDAPMYHSDVMAWEVTRENKHIAIFIGDYFARPSKRSGAWCSRFRGQSSMDKDQRPITVNVCNFAKAPEGQQCLLNFDDARTLFHEFGHALHSMLSNVKYAYISGTSVARDFVELPSQLFEHWLSVPSVLEKFAIHAETNEPIPKDLLKKLLDAENYDQGFSTVEYVSSALVDLAFHNEIPTKDPMQKQREVLDRIKMPAEITMRHATPHFAHIFSGDGYSSGYYSYMWSEVMDADAFEAFNEINDPFDPEIAHSLEKHIYSAGGSLPAEELYMNFRGSMPKVEALLKGRGFLKA
;
A
#
# COMPACT_ATOMS: atom_id res chain seq x y z
N PHE A 1 -1.10 5.99 16.18
CA PHE A 1 -2.43 5.43 16.50
C PHE A 1 -2.48 4.78 17.89
N ASN A 2 -1.40 4.81 18.68
CA ASN A 2 -1.32 4.24 20.04
C ASN A 2 -1.76 2.78 20.11
N LEU A 3 -1.25 1.94 19.21
CA LEU A 3 -1.50 0.52 19.16
C LEU A 3 -0.34 -0.27 19.75
N ASP A 4 -0.66 -1.24 20.59
CA ASP A 4 0.29 -2.20 21.14
C ASP A 4 0.10 -3.54 20.42
N PHE A 5 1.22 -4.16 20.03
CA PHE A 5 1.27 -5.47 19.37
C PHE A 5 1.95 -6.49 20.28
N ARG A 6 1.19 -7.49 20.71
CA ARG A 6 1.71 -8.59 21.51
C ARG A 6 1.63 -9.89 20.74
N GLN A 7 2.76 -10.50 20.44
CA GLN A 7 2.77 -11.81 19.80
C GLN A 7 2.02 -12.83 20.67
N ILE A 8 1.20 -13.64 20.04
CA ILE A 8 0.41 -14.70 20.70
C ILE A 8 0.72 -16.04 20.09
N ASP A 9 0.68 -17.07 20.92
CA ASP A 9 0.73 -18.46 20.47
C ASP A 9 -0.70 -18.88 20.07
N ALA A 10 -0.87 -19.14 18.78
CA ALA A 10 -2.15 -19.55 18.19
C ALA A 10 -1.91 -20.61 17.10
N PRO A 11 -2.83 -21.56 16.91
CA PRO A 11 -2.69 -22.54 15.85
C PRO A 11 -2.75 -21.87 14.47
N MET A 12 -1.62 -21.89 13.76
CA MET A 12 -1.49 -21.30 12.42
C MET A 12 -1.45 -22.40 11.35
N TYR A 13 -1.79 -22.01 10.13
CA TYR A 13 -1.78 -22.92 8.97
C TYR A 13 -0.37 -23.24 8.44
N HIS A 14 0.66 -22.56 8.89
CA HIS A 14 2.06 -22.83 8.58
C HIS A 14 2.98 -22.35 9.70
N SER A 15 4.13 -23.00 9.89
CA SER A 15 5.07 -22.71 10.98
C SER A 15 5.73 -21.33 10.90
N ASP A 16 5.80 -20.73 9.71
CA ASP A 16 6.38 -19.39 9.50
C ASP A 16 5.37 -18.26 9.73
N VAL A 17 4.09 -18.59 9.97
CA VAL A 17 3.03 -17.60 10.18
C VAL A 17 2.99 -17.21 11.65
N MET A 18 2.96 -15.92 11.88
CA MET A 18 2.93 -15.34 13.22
C MET A 18 1.65 -14.58 13.46
N ALA A 19 1.19 -14.53 14.70
CA ALA A 19 0.01 -13.77 15.07
C ALA A 19 0.30 -12.82 16.24
N TRP A 20 -0.38 -11.68 16.20
CA TRP A 20 -0.33 -10.67 17.26
C TRP A 20 -1.73 -10.27 17.69
N GLU A 21 -1.94 -10.18 18.98
CA GLU A 21 -3.04 -9.39 19.51
C GLU A 21 -2.70 -7.91 19.43
N VAL A 22 -3.61 -7.14 18.86
CA VAL A 22 -3.50 -5.68 18.76
C VAL A 22 -4.43 -5.06 19.79
N THR A 23 -3.87 -4.21 20.65
CA THR A 23 -4.63 -3.53 21.70
C THR A 23 -4.40 -2.03 21.68
N ARG A 24 -5.33 -1.29 22.27
CA ARG A 24 -5.21 0.14 22.59
C ARG A 24 -5.72 0.34 24.01
N GLU A 25 -4.89 0.93 24.89
CA GLU A 25 -5.24 1.09 26.31
C GLU A 25 -5.74 -0.21 26.95
N ASN A 26 -5.08 -1.32 26.66
CA ASN A 26 -5.44 -2.68 27.08
C ASN A 26 -6.80 -3.21 26.55
N LYS A 27 -7.45 -2.51 25.63
CA LYS A 27 -8.65 -3.00 24.96
C LYS A 27 -8.28 -3.71 23.66
N HIS A 28 -8.87 -4.88 23.45
CA HIS A 28 -8.68 -5.65 22.21
C HIS A 28 -9.23 -4.90 21.00
N ILE A 29 -8.37 -4.67 19.98
CA ILE A 29 -8.72 -4.00 18.73
C ILE A 29 -8.82 -5.01 17.59
N ALA A 30 -7.83 -5.91 17.45
CA ALA A 30 -7.76 -6.83 16.33
C ALA A 30 -6.84 -8.01 16.65
N ILE A 31 -6.91 -9.04 15.79
CA ILE A 31 -5.82 -9.99 15.59
C ILE A 31 -5.15 -9.66 14.26
N PHE A 32 -3.84 -9.49 14.30
CA PHE A 32 -3.00 -9.33 13.12
C PHE A 32 -2.19 -10.61 12.88
N ILE A 33 -2.15 -11.07 11.63
CA ILE A 33 -1.41 -12.26 11.20
C ILE A 33 -0.43 -11.85 10.12
N GLY A 34 0.83 -12.27 10.26
CA GLY A 34 1.89 -12.04 9.27
C GLY A 34 2.35 -13.35 8.65
N ASP A 35 2.22 -13.45 7.33
CA ASP A 35 2.70 -14.55 6.50
C ASP A 35 3.68 -14.01 5.45
N TYR A 36 4.93 -13.80 5.86
CA TYR A 36 5.86 -12.96 5.11
C TYR A 36 6.72 -13.72 4.10
N PHE A 37 6.99 -15.01 4.30
CA PHE A 37 7.99 -15.73 3.51
C PHE A 37 7.39 -16.50 2.32
N ALA A 38 8.16 -16.53 1.23
CA ALA A 38 7.81 -17.31 0.05
C ALA A 38 7.80 -18.82 0.36
N ARG A 39 6.87 -19.54 -0.26
CA ARG A 39 6.82 -21.01 -0.27
C ARG A 39 6.05 -21.51 -1.50
N PRO A 40 6.24 -22.79 -1.93
CA PRO A 40 5.62 -23.32 -3.17
C PRO A 40 4.09 -23.24 -3.22
N SER A 41 3.40 -23.20 -2.07
CA SER A 41 1.94 -23.12 -2.00
C SER A 41 1.37 -21.70 -2.14
N LYS A 42 2.23 -20.67 -2.20
CA LYS A 42 1.83 -19.26 -2.34
C LYS A 42 1.94 -18.82 -3.79
N ARG A 43 0.98 -18.01 -4.26
CA ARG A 43 1.16 -17.22 -5.47
C ARG A 43 2.14 -16.07 -5.23
N SER A 44 2.75 -15.55 -6.29
CA SER A 44 3.64 -14.37 -6.22
C SER A 44 2.88 -13.09 -5.86
N GLY A 45 3.63 -12.06 -5.47
CA GLY A 45 3.12 -10.76 -5.06
C GLY A 45 2.90 -10.69 -3.54
N ALA A 46 2.31 -9.58 -3.10
CA ALA A 46 1.89 -9.37 -1.72
C ALA A 46 0.41 -8.96 -1.70
N TRP A 47 -0.25 -9.17 -0.59
CA TRP A 47 -1.65 -8.75 -0.41
C TRP A 47 -2.05 -8.74 1.06
N CYS A 48 -2.99 -7.86 1.38
CA CYS A 48 -3.73 -7.90 2.64
C CYS A 48 -5.07 -8.63 2.44
N SER A 49 -5.48 -9.40 3.42
CA SER A 49 -6.76 -10.09 3.44
C SER A 49 -7.30 -10.14 4.87
N ARG A 50 -8.51 -10.67 5.03
CA ARG A 50 -9.13 -10.81 6.36
C ARG A 50 -9.85 -12.16 6.49
N PHE A 51 -9.68 -12.80 7.63
CA PHE A 51 -10.49 -13.97 8.02
C PHE A 51 -11.82 -13.53 8.62
N ARG A 52 -11.87 -12.34 9.23
CA ARG A 52 -13.07 -11.76 9.82
C ARG A 52 -13.04 -10.24 9.67
N GLY A 53 -14.10 -9.65 9.13
CA GLY A 53 -14.28 -8.20 9.07
C GLY A 53 -14.76 -7.63 10.39
N GLN A 54 -14.50 -6.34 10.63
CA GLN A 54 -15.07 -5.61 11.74
C GLN A 54 -16.57 -5.38 11.52
N SER A 55 -17.38 -5.42 12.57
CA SER A 55 -18.79 -5.04 12.55
C SER A 55 -19.27 -4.70 13.95
N SER A 56 -20.13 -3.69 14.08
CA SER A 56 -20.84 -3.37 15.32
C SER A 56 -22.35 -3.55 15.21
N MET A 57 -22.82 -4.34 14.23
CA MET A 57 -24.24 -4.50 13.95
C MET A 57 -24.99 -5.17 15.11
N ASP A 58 -24.53 -6.34 15.54
CA ASP A 58 -25.15 -7.12 16.62
C ASP A 58 -24.32 -7.08 17.89
N LYS A 59 -23.00 -7.13 17.75
CA LYS A 59 -22.01 -7.04 18.81
C LYS A 59 -20.73 -6.43 18.27
N ASP A 60 -19.85 -5.95 19.12
CA ASP A 60 -18.53 -5.50 18.72
C ASP A 60 -17.68 -6.70 18.25
N GLN A 61 -17.73 -6.94 16.93
CA GLN A 61 -16.94 -7.95 16.26
C GLN A 61 -15.62 -7.32 15.79
N ARG A 62 -14.53 -7.70 16.43
CA ARG A 62 -13.19 -7.20 16.07
C ARG A 62 -12.61 -8.02 14.92
N PRO A 63 -11.79 -7.39 14.03
CA PRO A 63 -11.30 -8.04 12.82
C PRO A 63 -10.17 -9.03 13.10
N ILE A 64 -9.98 -9.97 12.16
CA ILE A 64 -8.78 -10.81 12.03
C ILE A 64 -8.22 -10.56 10.64
N THR A 65 -7.08 -9.90 10.58
CA THR A 65 -6.45 -9.42 9.36
C THR A 65 -5.14 -10.16 9.11
N VAL A 66 -4.82 -10.45 7.86
CA VAL A 66 -3.57 -11.12 7.47
C VAL A 66 -2.88 -10.37 6.35
N ASN A 67 -1.57 -10.13 6.52
CA ASN A 67 -0.68 -9.71 5.45
C ASN A 67 0.11 -10.91 4.94
N VAL A 68 0.14 -11.06 3.63
CA VAL A 68 0.87 -12.11 2.94
C VAL A 68 1.90 -11.48 2.02
N CYS A 69 3.17 -11.82 2.21
CA CYS A 69 4.28 -11.41 1.36
C CYS A 69 5.00 -12.64 0.80
N ASN A 70 6.02 -12.42 -0.01
CA ASN A 70 6.86 -13.47 -0.57
C ASN A 70 8.35 -13.12 -0.44
N PHE A 71 8.76 -12.66 0.75
CA PHE A 71 10.16 -12.35 1.01
C PHE A 71 11.02 -13.61 1.01
N ALA A 72 12.27 -13.48 0.58
CA ALA A 72 13.22 -14.57 0.63
C ALA A 72 13.54 -14.92 2.10
N LYS A 73 13.32 -16.18 2.47
CA LYS A 73 13.65 -16.65 3.82
C LYS A 73 15.16 -16.90 3.90
N ALA A 74 15.80 -16.34 4.92
CA ALA A 74 17.19 -16.64 5.20
C ALA A 74 17.38 -18.12 5.62
N PRO A 75 18.56 -18.72 5.38
CA PRO A 75 18.91 -20.02 5.95
C PRO A 75 18.79 -20.01 7.48
N GLU A 76 18.57 -21.19 8.04
CA GLU A 76 18.47 -21.34 9.49
C GLU A 76 19.69 -20.77 10.22
N GLY A 77 19.44 -19.98 11.26
CA GLY A 77 20.48 -19.30 12.03
C GLY A 77 21.03 -18.01 11.42
N GLN A 78 20.54 -17.59 10.26
CA GLN A 78 20.90 -16.30 9.65
C GLN A 78 19.76 -15.30 9.76
N GLN A 79 20.10 -14.01 9.82
CA GLN A 79 19.11 -12.92 9.78
C GLN A 79 18.48 -12.80 8.39
N CYS A 80 17.19 -12.59 8.34
CA CYS A 80 16.49 -12.25 7.12
C CYS A 80 16.59 -10.75 6.87
N LEU A 81 17.31 -10.35 5.82
CA LEU A 81 17.48 -8.95 5.43
C LEU A 81 16.55 -8.64 4.26
N LEU A 82 15.79 -7.57 4.40
CA LEU A 82 14.93 -7.03 3.36
C LEU A 82 15.69 -5.98 2.56
N ASN A 83 15.47 -5.93 1.24
CA ASN A 83 15.85 -4.77 0.46
C ASN A 83 14.83 -3.63 0.68
N PHE A 84 15.09 -2.45 0.11
CA PHE A 84 14.22 -1.29 0.34
C PHE A 84 12.81 -1.47 -0.24
N ASP A 85 12.70 -2.16 -1.39
CA ASP A 85 11.39 -2.45 -2.01
C ASP A 85 10.60 -3.49 -1.21
N ASP A 86 11.26 -4.49 -0.63
CA ASP A 86 10.62 -5.43 0.31
C ASP A 86 10.09 -4.69 1.54
N ALA A 87 10.87 -3.76 2.08
CA ALA A 87 10.46 -2.93 3.23
C ALA A 87 9.28 -2.02 2.86
N ARG A 88 9.30 -1.41 1.67
CA ARG A 88 8.17 -0.63 1.14
C ARG A 88 6.92 -1.48 1.01
N THR A 89 7.04 -2.68 0.44
CA THR A 89 5.92 -3.65 0.35
C THR A 89 5.37 -3.98 1.74
N LEU A 90 6.24 -4.18 2.73
CA LEU A 90 5.81 -4.45 4.12
C LEU A 90 4.99 -3.29 4.68
N PHE A 91 5.43 -2.04 4.48
CA PHE A 91 4.70 -0.85 4.91
C PHE A 91 3.37 -0.73 4.16
N HIS A 92 3.36 -0.93 2.85
CA HIS A 92 2.16 -0.92 2.02
C HIS A 92 1.09 -1.89 2.56
N GLU A 93 1.43 -3.17 2.68
CA GLU A 93 0.49 -4.19 3.17
C GLU A 93 0.06 -3.91 4.62
N PHE A 94 0.94 -3.33 5.43
CA PHE A 94 0.59 -2.94 6.79
C PHE A 94 -0.37 -1.75 6.82
N GLY A 95 -0.30 -0.81 5.86
CA GLY A 95 -1.28 0.25 5.69
C GLY A 95 -2.68 -0.30 5.41
N HIS A 96 -2.82 -1.31 4.53
CA HIS A 96 -4.07 -2.04 4.35
C HIS A 96 -4.52 -2.78 5.63
N ALA A 97 -3.57 -3.37 6.35
CA ALA A 97 -3.89 -4.03 7.61
C ALA A 97 -4.43 -3.04 8.65
N LEU A 98 -3.83 -1.85 8.78
CA LEU A 98 -4.34 -0.78 9.64
C LEU A 98 -5.75 -0.35 9.21
N HIS A 99 -6.00 -0.17 7.91
CA HIS A 99 -7.34 0.12 7.38
C HIS A 99 -8.38 -0.92 7.80
N SER A 100 -7.99 -2.19 7.83
CA SER A 100 -8.85 -3.29 8.27
C SER A 100 -8.99 -3.36 9.79
N MET A 101 -7.89 -3.22 10.54
CA MET A 101 -7.86 -3.36 12.00
C MET A 101 -8.53 -2.20 12.73
N LEU A 102 -8.34 -0.97 12.22
CA LEU A 102 -8.91 0.23 12.82
C LEU A 102 -10.35 0.50 12.41
N SER A 103 -10.90 -0.26 11.46
CA SER A 103 -12.27 -0.09 10.99
C SER A 103 -13.27 -0.06 12.16
N ASN A 104 -14.19 0.92 12.11
CA ASN A 104 -15.21 1.14 13.14
C ASN A 104 -16.55 1.51 12.49
N VAL A 105 -17.14 0.54 11.78
CA VAL A 105 -18.38 0.70 11.06
C VAL A 105 -19.45 -0.27 11.57
N LYS A 106 -20.72 0.04 11.27
CA LYS A 106 -21.84 -0.81 11.68
C LYS A 106 -21.87 -2.14 10.93
N TYR A 107 -21.64 -2.12 9.62
CA TYR A 107 -21.81 -3.27 8.76
C TYR A 107 -20.45 -3.80 8.24
N ALA A 108 -20.21 -5.10 8.39
CA ALA A 108 -18.98 -5.74 7.92
C ALA A 108 -18.73 -5.58 6.40
N TYR A 109 -19.80 -5.41 5.60
CA TYR A 109 -19.74 -5.25 4.16
C TYR A 109 -18.99 -3.97 3.72
N ILE A 110 -19.02 -2.93 4.54
CA ILE A 110 -18.34 -1.65 4.28
C ILE A 110 -17.10 -1.45 5.18
N SER A 111 -16.63 -2.51 5.86
CA SER A 111 -15.51 -2.39 6.80
C SER A 111 -14.14 -2.43 6.09
N GLY A 112 -13.18 -1.72 6.64
CA GLY A 112 -11.78 -1.73 6.19
C GLY A 112 -11.65 -1.43 4.70
N THR A 113 -10.99 -2.30 3.98
CA THR A 113 -10.69 -2.19 2.54
C THR A 113 -11.91 -2.35 1.61
N SER A 114 -13.14 -2.48 2.15
CA SER A 114 -14.37 -2.50 1.35
C SER A 114 -14.86 -1.09 1.01
N VAL A 115 -14.04 -0.37 0.25
CA VAL A 115 -14.23 1.01 -0.20
C VAL A 115 -14.15 1.07 -1.74
N ALA A 116 -14.33 2.26 -2.32
CA ALA A 116 -14.12 2.47 -3.76
C ALA A 116 -12.71 2.03 -4.19
N ARG A 117 -12.58 1.44 -5.39
CA ARG A 117 -11.32 0.89 -5.88
C ARG A 117 -10.21 1.94 -5.94
N ASP A 118 -10.52 3.14 -6.39
CA ASP A 118 -9.59 4.25 -6.51
C ASP A 118 -9.32 5.00 -5.18
N PHE A 119 -9.85 4.48 -4.06
CA PHE A 119 -9.58 4.95 -2.70
C PHE A 119 -8.87 3.89 -1.84
N VAL A 120 -8.94 2.62 -2.22
CA VAL A 120 -8.46 1.52 -1.39
C VAL A 120 -6.95 1.54 -1.17
N GLU A 121 -6.20 2.08 -2.13
CA GLU A 121 -4.73 2.17 -2.04
C GLU A 121 -4.24 3.41 -1.27
N LEU A 122 -5.11 4.38 -0.97
CA LEU A 122 -4.71 5.56 -0.19
C LEU A 122 -4.11 5.19 1.17
N PRO A 123 -4.73 4.34 2.02
CA PRO A 123 -4.15 4.01 3.33
C PRO A 123 -2.82 3.25 3.25
N SER A 124 -2.66 2.40 2.23
CA SER A 124 -1.44 1.61 2.03
C SER A 124 -0.29 2.46 1.51
N GLN A 125 -0.50 3.21 0.43
CA GLN A 125 0.51 4.08 -0.16
C GLN A 125 0.90 5.22 0.79
N LEU A 126 -0.07 5.81 1.50
CA LEU A 126 0.22 6.81 2.53
C LEU A 126 1.15 6.25 3.61
N PHE A 127 0.97 5.00 4.03
CA PHE A 127 1.82 4.42 5.06
C PHE A 127 3.27 4.19 4.60
N GLU A 128 3.51 4.04 3.30
CA GLU A 128 4.86 3.94 2.72
C GLU A 128 5.74 5.17 3.00
N HIS A 129 5.14 6.38 3.07
CA HIS A 129 5.89 7.62 3.32
C HIS A 129 6.69 7.57 4.62
N TRP A 130 6.17 6.88 5.67
CA TRP A 130 6.90 6.75 6.94
C TRP A 130 8.19 5.91 6.81
N LEU A 131 8.31 5.04 5.81
CA LEU A 131 9.56 4.31 5.57
C LEU A 131 10.70 5.28 5.25
N SER A 132 10.43 6.37 4.51
CA SER A 132 11.44 7.36 4.12
C SER A 132 11.70 8.44 5.19
N VAL A 133 10.97 8.43 6.31
CA VAL A 133 11.20 9.37 7.42
C VAL A 133 12.55 9.06 8.08
N PRO A 134 13.49 10.04 8.18
CA PRO A 134 14.83 9.79 8.69
C PRO A 134 14.89 9.13 10.05
N SER A 135 14.03 9.55 11.00
CA SER A 135 13.97 8.96 12.34
C SER A 135 13.48 7.51 12.37
N VAL A 136 12.70 7.08 11.37
CA VAL A 136 12.28 5.68 11.18
C VAL A 136 13.46 4.88 10.65
N LEU A 137 14.16 5.36 9.62
CA LEU A 137 15.32 4.67 9.06
C LEU A 137 16.49 4.61 10.03
N GLU A 138 16.77 5.66 10.80
CA GLU A 138 17.79 5.64 11.86
C GLU A 138 17.51 4.56 12.91
N LYS A 139 16.23 4.26 13.18
CA LYS A 139 15.81 3.26 14.17
C LYS A 139 15.82 1.82 13.62
N PHE A 140 15.43 1.63 12.37
CA PHE A 140 15.17 0.29 11.80
C PHE A 140 16.14 -0.13 10.71
N ALA A 141 16.76 0.81 9.97
CA ALA A 141 17.83 0.50 9.02
C ALA A 141 19.17 0.43 9.75
N ILE A 142 19.35 -0.64 10.52
CA ILE A 142 20.54 -0.89 11.33
C ILE A 142 21.43 -1.98 10.71
N HIS A 143 22.73 -1.87 10.88
CA HIS A 143 23.68 -2.84 10.37
C HIS A 143 23.49 -4.20 11.07
N ALA A 144 23.38 -5.27 10.31
CA ALA A 144 23.00 -6.60 10.80
C ALA A 144 23.96 -7.19 11.85
N GLU A 145 25.24 -6.80 11.82
CA GLU A 145 26.27 -7.32 12.75
C GLU A 145 26.59 -6.32 13.86
N THR A 146 26.70 -5.02 13.53
CA THR A 146 27.16 -4.00 14.48
C THR A 146 26.01 -3.31 15.21
N ASN A 147 24.77 -3.42 14.72
CA ASN A 147 23.59 -2.70 15.19
C ASN A 147 23.73 -1.15 15.10
N GLU A 148 24.68 -0.66 14.33
CA GLU A 148 24.83 0.77 14.09
C GLU A 148 23.75 1.26 13.10
N PRO A 149 23.21 2.46 13.28
CA PRO A 149 22.28 3.07 12.32
C PRO A 149 22.95 3.25 10.94
N ILE A 150 22.11 3.30 9.90
CA ILE A 150 22.57 3.59 8.54
C ILE A 150 23.41 4.90 8.52
N PRO A 151 24.60 4.93 7.90
CA PRO A 151 25.39 6.15 7.79
C PRO A 151 24.61 7.26 7.06
N LYS A 152 24.71 8.51 7.55
CA LYS A 152 23.92 9.65 7.03
C LYS A 152 24.16 9.93 5.54
N ASP A 153 25.38 9.71 5.04
CA ASP A 153 25.71 9.87 3.63
C ASP A 153 25.07 8.78 2.77
N LEU A 154 24.97 7.55 3.28
CA LEU A 154 24.28 6.46 2.61
C LEU A 154 22.76 6.66 2.64
N LEU A 155 22.20 7.09 3.77
CA LEU A 155 20.79 7.46 3.89
C LEU A 155 20.42 8.55 2.87
N LYS A 156 21.25 9.62 2.80
CA LYS A 156 21.03 10.68 1.81
C LYS A 156 21.04 10.15 0.37
N LYS A 157 21.99 9.30 0.00
CA LYS A 157 22.05 8.69 -1.34
C LYS A 157 20.83 7.82 -1.63
N LEU A 158 20.34 7.09 -0.63
CA LEU A 158 19.15 6.27 -0.75
C LEU A 158 17.92 7.14 -1.09
N LEU A 159 17.70 8.20 -0.33
CA LEU A 159 16.58 9.13 -0.55
C LEU A 159 16.72 9.91 -1.87
N ASP A 160 17.92 10.37 -2.22
CA ASP A 160 18.18 11.04 -3.51
C ASP A 160 17.89 10.10 -4.70
N ALA A 161 18.05 8.79 -4.54
CA ALA A 161 17.80 7.79 -5.59
C ALA A 161 16.31 7.54 -5.86
N GLU A 162 15.41 7.88 -4.95
CA GLU A 162 13.96 7.70 -5.15
C GLU A 162 13.43 8.45 -6.37
N ASN A 163 14.05 9.58 -6.71
CA ASN A 163 13.66 10.39 -7.87
C ASN A 163 14.40 10.02 -9.17
N TYR A 164 15.22 8.95 -9.16
CA TYR A 164 15.91 8.51 -10.36
C TYR A 164 14.94 7.81 -11.33
N ASP A 165 15.02 8.18 -12.61
CA ASP A 165 14.18 7.62 -13.69
C ASP A 165 12.66 7.70 -13.49
N GLN A 166 12.16 8.69 -12.73
CA GLN A 166 10.73 8.86 -12.50
C GLN A 166 9.90 9.07 -13.77
N GLY A 167 10.47 9.65 -14.82
CA GLY A 167 9.83 9.76 -16.13
C GLY A 167 9.56 8.39 -16.73
N PHE A 168 10.54 7.48 -16.68
CA PHE A 168 10.40 6.11 -17.15
C PHE A 168 9.32 5.36 -16.35
N SER A 169 9.44 5.35 -15.01
CA SER A 169 8.52 4.65 -14.12
C SER A 169 7.07 5.14 -14.29
N THR A 170 6.89 6.46 -14.47
CA THR A 170 5.57 7.04 -14.71
C THR A 170 4.97 6.58 -16.03
N VAL A 171 5.74 6.60 -17.13
CA VAL A 171 5.25 6.15 -18.44
C VAL A 171 4.99 4.63 -18.43
N GLU A 172 5.85 3.86 -17.80
CA GLU A 172 5.68 2.41 -17.64
C GLU A 172 4.36 2.07 -16.95
N TYR A 173 4.05 2.77 -15.85
CA TYR A 173 2.80 2.59 -15.13
C TYR A 173 1.59 3.06 -15.94
N VAL A 174 1.63 4.28 -16.49
CA VAL A 174 0.52 4.86 -17.25
C VAL A 174 0.20 4.03 -18.49
N SER A 175 1.22 3.47 -19.16
CA SER A 175 0.99 2.58 -20.30
C SER A 175 0.17 1.35 -19.93
N SER A 176 0.44 0.76 -18.76
CA SER A 176 -0.33 -0.38 -18.23
C SER A 176 -1.78 0.00 -17.93
N ALA A 177 -2.02 1.17 -17.32
CA ALA A 177 -3.37 1.66 -17.06
C ALA A 177 -4.16 1.97 -18.35
N LEU A 178 -3.50 2.52 -19.37
CA LEU A 178 -4.14 2.78 -20.68
C LEU A 178 -4.48 1.48 -21.44
N VAL A 179 -3.64 0.47 -21.34
CA VAL A 179 -3.91 -0.87 -21.89
C VAL A 179 -5.09 -1.51 -21.18
N ASP A 180 -5.16 -1.45 -19.86
CA ASP A 180 -6.30 -1.91 -19.07
C ASP A 180 -7.60 -1.26 -19.55
N LEU A 181 -7.65 0.07 -19.61
CA LEU A 181 -8.82 0.81 -20.10
C LEU A 181 -9.22 0.41 -21.52
N ALA A 182 -8.25 0.24 -22.41
CA ALA A 182 -8.54 -0.13 -23.81
C ALA A 182 -9.14 -1.54 -23.91
N PHE A 183 -8.72 -2.48 -23.08
CA PHE A 183 -9.30 -3.83 -23.07
C PHE A 183 -10.71 -3.88 -22.51
N HIS A 184 -11.05 -3.02 -21.55
CA HIS A 184 -12.34 -3.08 -20.86
C HIS A 184 -13.37 -2.06 -21.36
N ASN A 185 -12.94 -1.06 -22.18
CA ASN A 185 -13.82 -0.03 -22.73
C ASN A 185 -14.03 -0.11 -24.25
N GLU A 186 -13.29 -0.98 -24.93
CA GLU A 186 -13.38 -1.15 -26.38
C GLU A 186 -13.85 -2.56 -26.76
N ILE A 187 -14.21 -2.78 -28.04
CA ILE A 187 -14.65 -4.09 -28.53
C ILE A 187 -13.54 -5.11 -28.33
N PRO A 188 -13.85 -6.32 -27.80
CA PRO A 188 -12.87 -7.38 -27.62
C PRO A 188 -12.14 -7.74 -28.91
N THR A 189 -10.84 -7.90 -28.82
CA THR A 189 -9.97 -8.31 -29.93
C THR A 189 -9.66 -9.81 -29.88
N LYS A 190 -9.36 -10.40 -31.05
CA LYS A 190 -8.86 -11.76 -31.16
C LYS A 190 -7.35 -11.87 -30.91
N ASP A 191 -6.62 -10.78 -31.08
CA ASP A 191 -5.16 -10.70 -30.84
C ASP A 191 -4.88 -9.66 -29.74
N PRO A 192 -4.71 -10.10 -28.48
CA PRO A 192 -4.43 -9.19 -27.37
C PRO A 192 -3.08 -8.48 -27.51
N MET A 193 -2.09 -9.10 -28.13
CA MET A 193 -0.78 -8.48 -28.32
C MET A 193 -0.82 -7.37 -29.39
N GLN A 194 -1.66 -7.54 -30.42
CA GLN A 194 -1.92 -6.45 -31.39
C GLN A 194 -2.59 -5.26 -30.69
N LYS A 195 -3.60 -5.50 -29.87
CA LYS A 195 -4.29 -4.44 -29.12
C LYS A 195 -3.33 -3.68 -28.21
N GLN A 196 -2.49 -4.41 -27.48
CA GLN A 196 -1.44 -3.79 -26.66
C GLN A 196 -0.52 -2.89 -27.49
N ARG A 197 -0.02 -3.38 -28.64
CA ARG A 197 0.82 -2.57 -29.54
C ARG A 197 0.12 -1.31 -30.00
N GLU A 198 -1.15 -1.40 -30.44
CA GLU A 198 -1.95 -0.24 -30.88
C GLU A 198 -2.07 0.84 -29.79
N VAL A 199 -2.21 0.44 -28.52
CA VAL A 199 -2.25 1.39 -27.40
C VAL A 199 -0.88 2.02 -27.18
N LEU A 200 0.19 1.22 -27.18
CA LEU A 200 1.55 1.72 -26.97
C LEU A 200 2.00 2.65 -28.10
N ASP A 201 1.64 2.36 -29.35
CA ASP A 201 1.92 3.21 -30.52
C ASP A 201 1.21 4.57 -30.42
N ARG A 202 -0.03 4.59 -29.92
CA ARG A 202 -0.77 5.85 -29.70
C ARG A 202 -0.04 6.81 -28.75
N ILE A 203 0.61 6.28 -27.71
CA ILE A 203 1.39 7.07 -26.76
C ILE A 203 2.85 7.23 -27.19
N LYS A 204 3.23 6.73 -28.36
CA LYS A 204 4.60 6.78 -28.91
C LYS A 204 5.62 6.12 -28.00
N MET A 205 5.26 5.00 -27.39
CA MET A 205 6.20 4.19 -26.60
C MET A 205 7.34 3.74 -27.50
N PRO A 206 8.63 3.91 -27.08
CA PRO A 206 9.75 3.38 -27.85
C PRO A 206 9.64 1.87 -28.05
N ALA A 207 9.90 1.38 -29.26
CA ALA A 207 9.75 -0.04 -29.61
C ALA A 207 10.67 -0.96 -28.79
N GLU A 208 11.76 -0.44 -28.26
CA GLU A 208 12.74 -1.10 -27.40
C GLU A 208 12.22 -1.32 -25.97
N ILE A 209 11.18 -0.59 -25.56
CA ILE A 209 10.61 -0.67 -24.22
C ILE A 209 9.44 -1.65 -24.22
N THR A 210 9.60 -2.73 -23.48
CA THR A 210 8.54 -3.69 -23.24
C THR A 210 7.63 -3.22 -22.11
N MET A 211 6.31 -3.31 -22.31
CA MET A 211 5.36 -3.02 -21.23
C MET A 211 5.61 -3.96 -20.04
N ARG A 212 5.66 -3.41 -18.82
CA ARG A 212 5.92 -4.15 -17.57
C ARG A 212 4.98 -5.34 -17.41
N HIS A 213 3.68 -5.14 -17.66
CA HIS A 213 2.66 -6.16 -17.59
C HIS A 213 2.18 -6.48 -19.00
N ALA A 214 2.97 -7.25 -19.76
CA ALA A 214 2.51 -7.75 -21.05
C ALA A 214 1.14 -8.43 -20.89
N THR A 215 0.21 -8.14 -21.78
CA THR A 215 -1.21 -8.50 -21.63
C THR A 215 -1.47 -9.94 -21.18
N PRO A 216 -0.78 -11.00 -21.69
CA PRO A 216 -0.99 -12.38 -21.23
C PRO A 216 -0.57 -12.64 -19.78
N HIS A 217 0.21 -11.74 -19.17
CA HIS A 217 0.72 -11.84 -17.80
C HIS A 217 0.07 -10.85 -16.86
N PHE A 218 -0.86 -10.01 -17.34
CA PHE A 218 -1.46 -8.93 -16.55
C PHE A 218 -2.56 -9.46 -15.63
N ALA A 219 -2.14 -10.26 -14.65
CA ALA A 219 -3.05 -10.92 -13.71
C ALA A 219 -3.94 -9.95 -12.94
N HIS A 220 -3.46 -8.75 -12.59
CA HIS A 220 -4.24 -7.74 -11.86
C HIS A 220 -5.59 -7.45 -12.50
N ILE A 221 -5.64 -7.31 -13.82
CA ILE A 221 -6.85 -6.90 -14.55
C ILE A 221 -7.62 -8.07 -15.16
N PHE A 222 -7.03 -9.29 -15.20
CA PHE A 222 -7.64 -10.45 -15.86
C PHE A 222 -7.93 -11.65 -14.92
N SER A 223 -7.39 -11.67 -13.68
CA SER A 223 -7.66 -12.76 -12.72
C SER A 223 -8.97 -12.62 -11.95
N GLY A 224 -9.73 -11.58 -12.19
CA GLY A 224 -11.01 -11.24 -11.57
C GLY A 224 -11.43 -9.84 -11.98
N ASP A 225 -12.55 -9.38 -11.49
CA ASP A 225 -13.11 -8.05 -11.80
C ASP A 225 -12.58 -6.91 -10.92
N GLY A 226 -11.79 -7.25 -9.90
CA GLY A 226 -11.32 -6.30 -8.89
C GLY A 226 -10.56 -5.09 -9.43
N TYR A 227 -9.76 -5.27 -10.48
CA TYR A 227 -8.98 -4.20 -11.14
C TYR A 227 -9.28 -4.05 -12.64
N SER A 228 -10.34 -4.69 -13.15
CA SER A 228 -10.79 -4.48 -14.52
C SER A 228 -11.22 -3.03 -14.73
N SER A 229 -10.64 -2.33 -15.68
CA SER A 229 -10.71 -0.86 -15.84
C SER A 229 -10.27 -0.08 -14.59
N GLY A 230 -9.57 -0.71 -13.67
CA GLY A 230 -9.26 -0.17 -12.36
C GLY A 230 -7.77 -0.02 -12.06
N TYR A 231 -6.89 -0.35 -13.00
CA TYR A 231 -5.45 -0.25 -12.74
C TYR A 231 -4.96 1.19 -12.53
N TYR A 232 -5.68 2.19 -13.04
CA TYR A 232 -5.44 3.62 -12.79
C TYR A 232 -5.48 3.99 -11.31
N SER A 233 -6.14 3.18 -10.47
CA SER A 233 -6.40 3.44 -9.04
C SER A 233 -5.13 3.71 -8.24
N TYR A 234 -4.02 3.05 -8.56
CA TYR A 234 -2.75 3.25 -7.85
C TYR A 234 -2.24 4.68 -7.99
N MET A 235 -2.20 5.23 -9.20
CA MET A 235 -1.75 6.61 -9.40
C MET A 235 -2.79 7.64 -8.91
N TRP A 236 -4.08 7.31 -8.99
CA TRP A 236 -5.13 8.15 -8.42
C TRP A 236 -5.00 8.23 -6.91
N SER A 237 -4.78 7.09 -6.24
CA SER A 237 -4.53 7.04 -4.81
C SER A 237 -3.22 7.73 -4.43
N GLU A 238 -2.19 7.66 -5.29
CA GLU A 238 -0.90 8.33 -5.08
C GLU A 238 -1.03 9.88 -5.10
N VAL A 239 -1.96 10.43 -5.86
CA VAL A 239 -2.30 11.86 -5.76
C VAL A 239 -2.85 12.19 -4.37
N MET A 240 -3.71 11.32 -3.84
CA MET A 240 -4.32 11.51 -2.52
C MET A 240 -3.31 11.30 -1.39
N ASP A 241 -2.48 10.25 -1.47
CA ASP A 241 -1.52 9.93 -0.41
C ASP A 241 -0.43 11.00 -0.29
N ALA A 242 0.10 11.48 -1.43
CA ALA A 242 1.08 12.56 -1.44
C ALA A 242 0.53 13.85 -0.80
N ASP A 243 -0.70 14.26 -1.16
CA ASP A 243 -1.34 15.43 -0.53
C ASP A 243 -1.71 15.17 0.93
N ALA A 244 -2.10 13.94 1.28
CA ALA A 244 -2.41 13.57 2.67
C ALA A 244 -1.17 13.63 3.57
N PHE A 245 0.00 13.21 3.06
CA PHE A 245 1.25 13.30 3.81
C PHE A 245 1.74 14.76 3.97
N GLU A 246 1.38 15.64 3.04
CA GLU A 246 1.65 17.08 3.18
C GLU A 246 1.05 17.66 4.46
N ALA A 247 -0.06 17.12 5.00
CA ALA A 247 -0.60 17.57 6.27
C ALA A 247 0.43 17.47 7.42
N PHE A 248 1.26 16.44 7.42
CA PHE A 248 2.35 16.26 8.39
C PHE A 248 3.57 17.14 8.05
N ASN A 249 3.87 17.31 6.76
CA ASN A 249 4.97 18.15 6.29
C ASN A 249 4.73 19.63 6.60
N GLU A 250 3.50 20.12 6.46
CA GLU A 250 3.10 21.51 6.75
C GLU A 250 3.43 21.94 8.19
N ILE A 251 3.39 21.02 9.15
CA ILE A 251 3.74 21.27 10.54
C ILE A 251 5.12 20.73 10.91
N ASN A 252 5.82 20.10 9.96
CA ASN A 252 7.14 19.48 10.14
C ASN A 252 7.20 18.45 11.28
N ASP A 253 6.10 17.70 11.48
CA ASP A 253 6.03 16.60 12.44
C ASP A 253 5.30 15.39 11.82
N PRO A 254 6.03 14.34 11.36
CA PRO A 254 5.43 13.16 10.78
C PRO A 254 4.67 12.26 11.79
N PHE A 255 4.72 12.61 13.07
CA PHE A 255 4.06 11.86 14.15
C PHE A 255 3.06 12.70 14.95
N ASP A 256 2.62 13.83 14.39
CA ASP A 256 1.63 14.69 15.07
C ASP A 256 0.37 13.91 15.46
N PRO A 257 -0.02 13.92 16.74
CA PRO A 257 -1.12 13.10 17.23
C PRO A 257 -2.51 13.61 16.79
N GLU A 258 -2.67 14.90 16.52
CA GLU A 258 -3.96 15.47 16.11
C GLU A 258 -4.25 15.13 14.64
N ILE A 259 -3.24 15.25 13.76
CA ILE A 259 -3.34 14.83 12.36
C ILE A 259 -3.53 13.31 12.30
N ALA A 260 -2.77 12.53 13.07
CA ALA A 260 -2.90 11.08 13.13
C ALA A 260 -4.30 10.65 13.60
N HIS A 261 -4.89 11.36 14.59
CA HIS A 261 -6.25 11.09 15.04
C HIS A 261 -7.28 11.42 13.96
N SER A 262 -7.13 12.56 13.27
CA SER A 262 -8.00 12.93 12.14
C SER A 262 -7.91 11.91 11.00
N LEU A 263 -6.69 11.49 10.66
CA LEU A 263 -6.42 10.47 9.66
C LEU A 263 -7.08 9.13 10.03
N GLU A 264 -6.93 8.69 11.28
CA GLU A 264 -7.60 7.48 11.75
C GLU A 264 -9.12 7.61 11.62
N LYS A 265 -9.68 8.71 12.12
CA LYS A 265 -11.13 8.91 12.18
C LYS A 265 -11.78 8.94 10.80
N HIS A 266 -11.16 9.63 9.84
CA HIS A 266 -11.79 9.90 8.55
C HIS A 266 -11.34 8.98 7.43
N ILE A 267 -10.17 8.35 7.55
CA ILE A 267 -9.62 7.45 6.52
C ILE A 267 -9.59 5.99 7.02
N TYR A 268 -8.79 5.69 8.07
CA TYR A 268 -8.58 4.29 8.46
C TYR A 268 -9.80 3.64 9.13
N SER A 269 -10.59 4.37 9.91
CA SER A 269 -11.72 3.77 10.64
C SER A 269 -13.05 3.84 9.92
N ALA A 270 -13.16 4.72 8.92
CA ALA A 270 -14.43 5.06 8.29
C ALA A 270 -14.97 3.99 7.33
N GLY A 271 -14.08 3.15 6.76
CA GLY A 271 -14.48 2.19 5.73
C GLY A 271 -15.28 2.85 4.61
N GLY A 272 -16.25 2.15 4.04
CA GLY A 272 -17.17 2.67 3.02
C GLY A 272 -18.42 3.36 3.58
N SER A 273 -18.34 4.02 4.73
CA SER A 273 -19.49 4.67 5.39
C SER A 273 -19.97 5.96 4.71
N LEU A 274 -19.08 6.63 3.97
CA LEU A 274 -19.33 7.84 3.19
C LEU A 274 -18.64 7.73 1.82
N PRO A 275 -19.01 8.56 0.84
CA PRO A 275 -18.24 8.72 -0.39
C PRO A 275 -16.78 9.07 -0.10
N ALA A 276 -15.86 8.55 -0.90
CA ALA A 276 -14.41 8.75 -0.72
C ALA A 276 -14.01 10.23 -0.68
N GLU A 277 -14.63 11.05 -1.52
CA GLU A 277 -14.40 12.50 -1.55
C GLU A 277 -14.79 13.19 -0.24
N GLU A 278 -15.90 12.76 0.39
CA GLU A 278 -16.34 13.30 1.68
C GLU A 278 -15.39 12.89 2.80
N LEU A 279 -14.92 11.64 2.81
CA LEU A 279 -13.93 11.16 3.77
C LEU A 279 -12.63 11.95 3.65
N TYR A 280 -12.16 12.15 2.43
CA TYR A 280 -10.94 12.91 2.19
C TYR A 280 -11.08 14.38 2.58
N MET A 281 -12.19 15.03 2.19
CA MET A 281 -12.51 16.40 2.60
C MET A 281 -12.61 16.56 4.13
N ASN A 282 -13.16 15.59 4.84
CA ASN A 282 -13.24 15.60 6.28
C ASN A 282 -11.87 15.48 6.97
N PHE A 283 -10.93 14.79 6.34
CA PHE A 283 -9.55 14.67 6.81
C PHE A 283 -8.73 15.92 6.46
N ARG A 284 -8.69 16.30 5.18
CA ARG A 284 -7.73 17.28 4.64
C ARG A 284 -8.28 18.70 4.54
N GLY A 285 -9.61 18.85 4.54
CA GLY A 285 -10.30 20.15 4.37
C GLY A 285 -10.38 20.65 2.94
N SER A 286 -9.75 19.94 1.98
CA SER A 286 -9.77 20.25 0.56
C SER A 286 -9.62 18.97 -0.26
N MET A 287 -9.99 19.01 -1.54
CA MET A 287 -9.67 17.92 -2.47
C MET A 287 -8.16 17.87 -2.76
N PRO A 288 -7.60 16.68 -3.01
CA PRO A 288 -6.17 16.53 -3.27
C PRO A 288 -5.76 17.25 -4.55
N LYS A 289 -4.52 17.73 -4.57
CA LYS A 289 -3.91 18.37 -5.72
C LYS A 289 -2.77 17.53 -6.26
N VAL A 290 -2.63 17.51 -7.58
CA VAL A 290 -1.57 16.73 -8.26
C VAL A 290 -0.17 17.25 -7.98
N GLU A 291 -0.04 18.50 -7.52
CA GLU A 291 1.24 19.15 -7.26
C GLU A 291 2.08 18.43 -6.21
N ALA A 292 1.45 17.84 -5.19
CA ALA A 292 2.16 17.06 -4.16
C ALA A 292 2.84 15.82 -4.79
N LEU A 293 2.12 15.07 -5.61
CA LEU A 293 2.67 13.93 -6.36
C LEU A 293 3.81 14.38 -7.30
N LEU A 294 3.60 15.44 -8.06
CA LEU A 294 4.60 15.92 -9.01
C LEU A 294 5.89 16.40 -8.33
N LYS A 295 5.77 17.00 -7.14
CA LYS A 295 6.93 17.35 -6.28
C LYS A 295 7.64 16.08 -5.79
N GLY A 296 6.91 15.12 -5.23
CA GLY A 296 7.45 13.86 -4.75
C GLY A 296 8.22 13.10 -5.83
N ARG A 297 7.76 13.16 -7.08
CA ARG A 297 8.43 12.57 -8.25
C ARG A 297 9.51 13.44 -8.88
N GLY A 298 9.81 14.61 -8.31
CA GLY A 298 10.82 15.52 -8.82
C GLY A 298 10.47 16.23 -10.14
N PHE A 299 9.21 16.21 -10.58
CA PHE A 299 8.75 16.90 -11.78
C PHE A 299 8.47 18.40 -11.53
N LEU A 300 8.22 18.77 -10.32
CA LEU A 300 8.13 20.15 -9.86
C LEU A 300 9.23 20.43 -8.85
N LYS A 301 9.78 21.65 -8.89
CA LYS A 301 10.72 22.11 -7.86
C LYS A 301 9.95 22.30 -6.55
N ALA A 302 10.59 21.85 -5.46
CA ALA A 302 10.11 22.08 -4.12
C ALA A 302 10.03 23.57 -3.78
#